data_b9b58ce6cdcebb19880569239591d75f
#
_entry.id   b9b58ce6cdcebb19880569239591d75f
#
_cell.length_a   1.000
_cell.length_b   1.000
_cell.length_c   1.000
_cell.angle_alpha   90.00
_cell.angle_beta   90.00
_cell.angle_gamma   90.00
#
_symmetry.space_group_name_H-M   'P 1'
#
loop_
_entity.id
_entity.type
_entity.pdbx_description
1 polymer ?
#
loop_
_entity_poly.entity_id
_entity_poly.type
_entity_poly.pdbx_seq_one_letter_code
_entity_poly.pdbx_strand_id
1 'polypeptide(L)'
;MIGVCMSGGGGFAMLPTYGAEPRFGTNPIAWAAPADKEAYFMFDAATTQIAGNKIKLLERLQVPVASNWLAKEDGSPIKEEKKLGSEDFHEDGRLKNLHMLPFGGDRENGSHKGYAFAAIVDIMCCMLGGVQAGHLGGNGHYFAAYNIDSFSDLKTFKKNMDDFLIGLKNTPPAPGHERVIYPGLSEYETRIEREKNGIPYHPEVIEWFESITAELEIKIPW
;
A
#
# COMPACT_ATOMS: atom_id res chain seq x y z
N MET A 1 -13.68 -8.27 -16.11
CA MET A 1 -12.95 -6.99 -16.30
C MET A 1 -11.67 -7.00 -15.49
N ILE A 2 -10.64 -6.26 -15.91
CA ILE A 2 -9.50 -5.89 -15.09
C ILE A 2 -9.82 -4.53 -14.47
N GLY A 3 -9.63 -4.39 -13.15
CA GLY A 3 -9.85 -3.14 -12.44
C GLY A 3 -8.53 -2.45 -12.10
N VAL A 4 -8.49 -1.13 -12.20
CA VAL A 4 -7.36 -0.29 -11.77
C VAL A 4 -7.91 0.87 -10.94
N CYS A 5 -7.33 1.08 -9.75
CA CYS A 5 -7.62 2.22 -8.88
C CYS A 5 -6.32 2.88 -8.46
N MET A 6 -6.33 4.19 -8.43
CA MET A 6 -5.21 5.00 -7.93
C MET A 6 -5.75 6.18 -7.13
N SER A 7 -4.95 6.63 -6.16
CA SER A 7 -5.24 7.85 -5.40
C SER A 7 -3.99 8.72 -5.36
N GLY A 8 -4.09 9.91 -5.90
CA GLY A 8 -2.98 10.86 -5.99
C GLY A 8 -3.23 12.15 -5.22
N GLY A 9 -2.18 12.88 -4.95
CA GLY A 9 -2.24 14.10 -4.18
C GLY A 9 -2.23 13.86 -2.68
N GLY A 10 -2.60 14.87 -1.93
CA GLY A 10 -2.75 14.83 -0.47
C GLY A 10 -1.47 14.50 0.29
N GLY A 11 -0.98 15.44 1.04
CA GLY A 11 0.12 15.24 1.99
C GLY A 11 1.52 15.21 1.37
N PHE A 12 2.44 15.82 2.08
CA PHE A 12 3.85 15.88 1.72
C PHE A 12 4.58 14.82 2.54
N ALA A 13 4.56 13.56 2.09
CA ALA A 13 5.09 12.44 2.83
C ALA A 13 6.36 11.84 2.22
N MET A 14 6.45 11.76 0.89
CA MET A 14 7.49 11.06 0.18
C MET A 14 8.38 12.00 -0.63
N LEU A 15 9.69 11.76 -0.52
CA LEU A 15 10.71 12.46 -1.31
C LEU A 15 10.73 11.95 -2.77
N PRO A 16 10.95 12.84 -3.75
CA PRO A 16 11.49 12.40 -5.04
C PRO A 16 12.92 11.85 -4.85
N THR A 17 13.34 10.94 -5.72
CA THR A 17 14.73 10.45 -5.68
C THR A 17 15.71 11.63 -5.78
N TYR A 18 16.69 11.68 -4.87
CA TYR A 18 17.63 12.79 -4.66
C TYR A 18 17.03 14.09 -4.12
N GLY A 19 15.74 14.12 -3.81
CA GLY A 19 15.10 15.29 -3.21
C GLY A 19 15.31 15.35 -1.70
N ALA A 20 15.30 16.57 -1.16
CA ALA A 20 15.31 16.84 0.29
C ALA A 20 13.95 17.39 0.77
N GLU A 21 13.01 17.62 -0.14
CA GLU A 21 11.66 18.05 0.20
C GLU A 21 10.62 17.07 -0.33
N PRO A 22 9.65 16.65 0.47
CA PRO A 22 8.58 15.77 0.01
C PRO A 22 7.69 16.47 -1.03
N ARG A 23 7.28 15.71 -2.04
CA ARG A 23 6.43 16.19 -3.13
C ARG A 23 5.23 15.31 -3.39
N PHE A 24 5.16 14.14 -2.77
CA PHE A 24 4.11 13.16 -2.98
C PHE A 24 3.48 12.72 -1.67
N GLY A 25 2.23 12.29 -1.74
CA GLY A 25 1.62 11.43 -0.75
C GLY A 25 2.15 10.01 -0.84
N THR A 26 1.41 9.04 -0.32
CA THR A 26 1.73 7.61 -0.48
C THR A 26 1.35 7.08 -1.86
N ASN A 27 0.54 7.82 -2.60
CA ASN A 27 0.17 7.60 -4.00
C ASN A 27 -0.06 6.12 -4.36
N PRO A 28 -1.05 5.44 -3.74
CA PRO A 28 -1.25 4.01 -3.94
C PRO A 28 -1.77 3.66 -5.33
N ILE A 29 -1.39 2.46 -5.77
CA ILE A 29 -1.88 1.82 -6.99
C ILE A 29 -2.50 0.49 -6.60
N ALA A 30 -3.74 0.24 -7.03
CA ALA A 30 -4.39 -1.05 -6.93
C ALA A 30 -4.72 -1.59 -8.33
N TRP A 31 -4.54 -2.89 -8.49
CA TRP A 31 -4.79 -3.61 -9.73
C TRP A 31 -5.38 -4.98 -9.43
N ALA A 32 -6.52 -5.32 -10.07
CA ALA A 32 -7.16 -6.62 -9.88
C ALA A 32 -7.50 -7.27 -11.23
N ALA A 33 -7.21 -8.56 -11.36
CA ALA A 33 -7.53 -9.35 -12.53
C ALA A 33 -8.18 -10.68 -12.13
N PRO A 34 -9.28 -11.10 -12.79
CA PRO A 34 -9.99 -12.34 -12.48
C PRO A 34 -9.24 -13.57 -13.01
N ALA A 35 -9.33 -14.66 -12.28
CA ALA A 35 -8.98 -16.01 -12.71
C ALA A 35 -10.26 -16.88 -12.83
N ASP A 36 -10.14 -18.15 -13.17
CA ASP A 36 -11.26 -19.09 -13.26
C ASP A 36 -11.44 -19.90 -11.98
N LYS A 37 -10.42 -20.64 -11.58
CA LYS A 37 -10.39 -21.52 -10.40
C LYS A 37 -9.49 -21.00 -9.29
N GLU A 38 -8.42 -20.31 -9.65
CA GLU A 38 -7.52 -19.68 -8.69
C GLU A 38 -8.15 -18.43 -8.08
N ALA A 39 -7.67 -18.02 -6.91
CA ALA A 39 -7.98 -16.71 -6.37
C ALA A 39 -7.55 -15.63 -7.36
N TYR A 40 -8.32 -14.56 -7.47
CA TYR A 40 -7.98 -13.44 -8.33
C TYR A 40 -6.61 -12.84 -7.95
N PHE A 41 -5.88 -12.37 -8.96
CA PHE A 41 -4.72 -11.52 -8.71
C PHE A 41 -5.21 -10.17 -8.19
N MET A 42 -4.66 -9.72 -7.06
CA MET A 42 -4.95 -8.41 -6.50
C MET A 42 -3.69 -7.80 -5.93
N PHE A 43 -3.26 -6.71 -6.54
CA PHE A 43 -2.16 -5.88 -6.07
C PHE A 43 -2.74 -4.59 -5.51
N ASP A 44 -2.31 -4.20 -4.32
CA ASP A 44 -2.63 -2.91 -3.71
C ASP A 44 -1.44 -2.47 -2.88
N ALA A 45 -0.77 -1.42 -3.31
CA ALA A 45 0.42 -0.94 -2.62
C ALA A 45 0.59 0.58 -2.74
N ALA A 46 1.09 1.18 -1.66
CA ALA A 46 1.66 2.51 -1.70
C ALA A 46 2.90 2.54 -2.61
N THR A 47 3.20 3.68 -3.21
CA THR A 47 4.45 3.91 -3.94
C THR A 47 5.61 4.37 -3.04
N THR A 48 5.33 4.54 -1.75
CA THR A 48 6.33 4.69 -0.69
C THR A 48 6.89 3.34 -0.27
N GLN A 49 8.11 3.32 0.27
CA GLN A 49 8.73 2.12 0.80
C GLN A 49 7.94 1.52 1.99
N ILE A 50 7.27 2.37 2.75
CA ILE A 50 6.44 2.00 3.90
C ILE A 50 5.19 2.88 3.96
N ALA A 51 4.09 2.35 4.47
CA ALA A 51 2.88 3.12 4.74
C ALA A 51 2.95 3.84 6.09
N GLY A 52 2.36 5.04 6.19
CA GLY A 52 2.36 5.84 7.41
C GLY A 52 1.77 5.11 8.63
N ASN A 53 0.67 4.38 8.45
CA ASN A 53 0.08 3.60 9.53
C ASN A 53 0.99 2.47 10.03
N LYS A 54 1.80 1.87 9.15
CA LYS A 54 2.78 0.86 9.56
C LYS A 54 3.91 1.49 10.37
N ILE A 55 4.32 2.72 10.06
CA ILE A 55 5.30 3.45 10.87
C ILE A 55 4.78 3.65 12.30
N LYS A 56 3.53 4.10 12.47
CA LYS A 56 2.89 4.26 13.79
C LYS A 56 2.75 2.92 14.54
N LEU A 57 2.47 1.85 13.83
CA LEU A 57 2.41 0.51 14.43
C LEU A 57 3.79 0.06 14.93
N LEU A 58 4.85 0.27 14.15
CA LEU A 58 6.22 -0.08 14.55
C LEU A 58 6.67 0.73 15.77
N GLU A 59 6.34 2.03 15.81
CA GLU A 59 6.60 2.89 16.98
C GLU A 59 5.87 2.34 18.23
N ARG A 60 4.57 2.07 18.14
CA ARG A 60 3.76 1.50 19.23
C ARG A 60 4.29 0.15 19.72
N LEU A 61 4.74 -0.72 18.82
CA LEU A 61 5.31 -2.03 19.14
C LEU A 61 6.79 -1.98 19.52
N GLN A 62 7.43 -0.80 19.47
CA GLN A 62 8.86 -0.61 19.69
C GLN A 62 9.75 -1.48 18.78
N VAL A 63 9.26 -1.76 17.56
CA VAL A 63 9.99 -2.47 16.51
C VAL A 63 10.72 -1.45 15.64
N PRO A 64 12.01 -1.63 15.35
CA PRO A 64 12.76 -0.71 14.50
C PRO A 64 12.17 -0.63 13.08
N VAL A 65 12.19 0.58 12.49
CA VAL A 65 12.02 0.75 11.04
C VAL A 65 13.28 0.24 10.35
N ALA A 66 13.08 -0.50 9.28
CA ALA A 66 14.20 -1.06 8.53
C ALA A 66 15.01 0.02 7.80
N SER A 67 16.25 -0.29 7.47
CA SER A 67 17.14 0.57 6.69
C SER A 67 16.50 0.98 5.36
N ASN A 68 16.78 2.20 4.89
CA ASN A 68 16.27 2.75 3.63
C ASN A 68 14.73 2.86 3.51
N TRP A 69 14.01 2.85 4.64
CA TRP A 69 12.57 3.14 4.63
C TRP A 69 12.29 4.63 4.80
N LEU A 70 13.13 5.30 5.55
CA LEU A 70 13.03 6.72 5.86
C LEU A 70 14.31 7.46 5.47
N ALA A 71 14.18 8.76 5.28
CA ALA A 71 15.26 9.72 5.15
C ALA A 71 15.22 10.74 6.27
N LYS A 72 16.36 11.35 6.56
CA LYS A 72 16.49 12.52 7.41
C LYS A 72 15.90 13.75 6.74
N GLU A 73 15.83 14.86 7.48
CA GLU A 73 15.34 16.16 7.00
C GLU A 73 16.08 16.65 5.75
N ASP A 74 17.38 16.37 5.64
CA ASP A 74 18.22 16.74 4.49
C ASP A 74 18.05 15.83 3.28
N GLY A 75 17.14 14.84 3.32
CA GLY A 75 16.89 13.88 2.27
C GLY A 75 17.84 12.68 2.25
N SER A 76 18.85 12.63 3.13
CA SER A 76 19.78 11.51 3.19
C SER A 76 19.10 10.24 3.75
N PRO A 77 19.17 9.08 3.05
CA PRO A 77 18.56 7.84 3.53
C PRO A 77 19.13 7.38 4.87
N ILE A 78 18.27 6.88 5.75
CA ILE A 78 18.66 6.23 7.01
C ILE A 78 19.04 4.80 6.68
N LYS A 79 20.35 4.50 6.74
CA LYS A 79 20.90 3.21 6.31
C LYS A 79 20.93 2.15 7.41
N GLU A 80 20.62 2.54 8.64
CA GLU A 80 20.55 1.65 9.79
C GLU A 80 19.10 1.50 10.26
N GLU A 81 18.83 0.43 10.97
CA GLU A 81 17.54 0.28 11.65
C GLU A 81 17.38 1.37 12.71
N LYS A 82 16.21 2.01 12.75
CA LYS A 82 15.90 3.08 13.69
C LYS A 82 14.64 2.76 14.47
N LYS A 83 14.72 2.73 15.78
CA LYS A 83 13.53 2.82 16.63
C LYS A 83 13.01 4.25 16.60
N LEU A 84 11.71 4.37 16.47
CA LEU A 84 11.02 5.66 16.55
C LEU A 84 10.44 5.84 17.95
N GLY A 85 10.46 7.10 18.42
CA GLY A 85 9.82 7.53 19.65
C GLY A 85 8.80 8.63 19.38
N SER A 86 8.10 9.09 20.41
CA SER A 86 7.11 10.17 20.29
C SER A 86 7.72 11.47 19.77
N GLU A 87 9.01 11.70 20.00
CA GLU A 87 9.77 12.84 19.49
C GLU A 87 9.92 12.89 17.98
N ASP A 88 9.79 11.74 17.30
CA ASP A 88 9.84 11.62 15.84
C ASP A 88 8.50 11.98 15.16
N PHE A 89 7.49 12.39 15.95
CA PHE A 89 6.16 12.73 15.45
C PHE A 89 5.70 14.12 15.88
N HIS A 90 4.91 14.75 15.03
CA HIS A 90 4.09 15.90 15.40
C HIS A 90 2.84 15.45 16.18
N GLU A 91 2.15 16.38 16.86
CA GLU A 91 0.90 16.10 17.60
C GLU A 91 -0.18 15.47 16.72
N ASP A 92 -0.23 15.79 15.43
CA ASP A 92 -1.14 15.18 14.46
C ASP A 92 -0.68 13.80 13.96
N GLY A 93 0.42 13.29 14.49
CA GLY A 93 0.99 11.98 14.17
C GLY A 93 1.71 11.88 12.83
N ARG A 94 2.03 13.01 12.18
CA ARG A 94 2.94 13.03 11.02
C ARG A 94 4.38 12.93 11.49
N LEU A 95 5.25 12.36 10.64
CA LEU A 95 6.68 12.31 10.90
C LEU A 95 7.27 13.73 11.04
N LYS A 96 8.14 13.90 12.03
CA LYS A 96 8.85 15.15 12.31
C LYS A 96 10.32 14.98 11.93
N ASN A 97 10.82 15.86 11.06
CA ASN A 97 12.21 15.85 10.57
C ASN A 97 12.62 14.52 9.89
N LEU A 98 11.64 13.76 9.46
CA LEU A 98 11.81 12.50 8.76
C LEU A 98 10.87 12.44 7.54
N HIS A 99 11.33 11.82 6.47
CA HIS A 99 10.55 11.67 5.24
C HIS A 99 10.50 10.22 4.80
N MET A 100 9.41 9.80 4.17
CA MET A 100 9.34 8.49 3.55
C MET A 100 10.14 8.47 2.25
N LEU A 101 10.83 7.36 2.01
CA LEU A 101 11.49 7.10 0.74
C LEU A 101 10.51 6.42 -0.25
N PRO A 102 10.72 6.60 -1.56
CA PRO A 102 9.99 5.87 -2.58
C PRO A 102 10.23 4.36 -2.47
N PHE A 103 9.31 3.57 -2.98
CA PHE A 103 9.50 2.15 -3.21
C PHE A 103 10.85 1.88 -3.89
N GLY A 104 11.66 1.00 -3.28
CA GLY A 104 13.05 0.78 -3.62
C GLY A 104 14.04 1.48 -2.67
N GLY A 105 13.58 2.39 -1.79
CA GLY A 105 14.40 3.02 -0.75
C GLY A 105 15.35 4.09 -1.31
N ASP A 106 16.64 3.78 -1.44
CA ASP A 106 17.63 4.67 -2.05
C ASP A 106 17.76 4.46 -3.57
N ARG A 107 18.59 5.28 -4.21
CA ARG A 107 18.79 5.24 -5.68
C ARG A 107 19.35 3.91 -6.16
N GLU A 108 20.30 3.37 -5.43
CA GLU A 108 21.00 2.12 -5.73
C GLU A 108 20.03 0.93 -5.69
N ASN A 109 19.06 0.94 -4.77
CA ASN A 109 18.02 -0.07 -4.63
C ASN A 109 16.80 0.18 -5.54
N GLY A 110 16.78 1.26 -6.30
CA GLY A 110 15.78 1.50 -7.32
C GLY A 110 14.66 2.48 -6.94
N SER A 111 14.86 3.38 -5.98
CA SER A 111 13.87 4.40 -5.56
C SER A 111 13.30 5.21 -6.73
N HIS A 112 14.07 5.42 -7.80
CA HIS A 112 13.61 6.11 -9.02
C HIS A 112 12.41 5.40 -9.67
N LYS A 113 12.23 4.08 -9.46
CA LYS A 113 11.07 3.33 -9.96
C LYS A 113 9.83 3.67 -9.14
N GLY A 114 9.93 3.62 -7.80
CA GLY A 114 8.86 4.02 -6.90
C GLY A 114 8.46 5.48 -7.08
N TYR A 115 9.43 6.38 -7.21
CA TYR A 115 9.22 7.78 -7.54
C TYR A 115 8.47 7.95 -8.88
N ALA A 116 8.87 7.23 -9.93
CA ALA A 116 8.20 7.27 -11.21
C ALA A 116 6.74 6.77 -11.13
N PHE A 117 6.47 5.70 -10.36
CA PHE A 117 5.11 5.25 -10.11
C PHE A 117 4.27 6.30 -9.39
N ALA A 118 4.81 6.97 -8.36
CA ALA A 118 4.10 8.05 -7.68
C ALA A 118 3.77 9.22 -8.63
N ALA A 119 4.70 9.56 -9.52
CA ALA A 119 4.46 10.59 -10.52
C ALA A 119 3.36 10.18 -11.52
N ILE A 120 3.32 8.91 -11.96
CA ILE A 120 2.23 8.37 -12.79
C ILE A 120 0.89 8.51 -12.05
N VAL A 121 0.84 8.19 -10.76
CA VAL A 121 -0.38 8.35 -9.97
C VAL A 121 -0.85 9.80 -9.94
N ASP A 122 0.03 10.76 -9.69
CA ASP A 122 -0.34 12.19 -9.73
C ASP A 122 -0.84 12.62 -11.11
N ILE A 123 -0.16 12.18 -12.18
CA ILE A 123 -0.59 12.47 -13.56
C ILE A 123 -2.01 11.96 -13.81
N MET A 124 -2.29 10.71 -13.46
CA MET A 124 -3.57 10.07 -13.73
C MET A 124 -4.69 10.57 -12.82
N CYS A 125 -4.39 10.79 -11.53
CA CYS A 125 -5.40 11.16 -10.55
C CYS A 125 -5.68 12.67 -10.50
N CYS A 126 -4.66 13.49 -10.73
CA CYS A 126 -4.75 14.94 -10.60
C CYS A 126 -4.76 15.63 -11.97
N MET A 127 -3.66 15.60 -12.70
CA MET A 127 -3.48 16.40 -13.93
C MET A 127 -4.41 15.95 -15.06
N LEU A 128 -4.65 14.65 -15.23
CA LEU A 128 -5.60 14.14 -16.22
C LEU A 128 -7.04 14.61 -15.92
N GLY A 129 -7.38 14.78 -14.63
CA GLY A 129 -8.66 15.33 -14.16
C GLY A 129 -8.73 16.87 -14.17
N GLY A 130 -7.69 17.55 -14.65
CA GLY A 130 -7.67 19.02 -14.74
C GLY A 130 -7.34 19.74 -13.43
N VAL A 131 -6.84 19.03 -12.41
CA VAL A 131 -6.37 19.64 -11.17
C VAL A 131 -4.85 19.65 -11.10
N GLN A 132 -4.29 20.49 -10.23
CA GLN A 132 -2.85 20.61 -10.05
C GLN A 132 -2.24 19.31 -9.46
N ALA A 133 -0.92 19.16 -9.59
CA ALA A 133 -0.17 18.09 -8.94
C ALA A 133 -0.33 18.14 -7.41
N GLY A 134 -0.14 17.01 -6.72
CA GLY A 134 -0.36 16.89 -5.29
C GLY A 134 0.40 17.91 -4.44
N HIS A 135 1.67 18.18 -4.74
CA HIS A 135 2.49 19.16 -4.02
C HIS A 135 2.06 20.64 -4.25
N LEU A 136 1.16 20.88 -5.19
CA LEU A 136 0.51 22.18 -5.45
C LEU A 136 -0.92 22.23 -4.93
N GLY A 137 -1.32 21.23 -4.11
CA GLY A 137 -2.64 21.15 -3.49
C GLY A 137 -3.68 20.33 -4.28
N GLY A 138 -3.28 19.70 -5.40
CA GLY A 138 -4.16 18.82 -6.14
C GLY A 138 -4.45 17.52 -5.38
N ASN A 139 -5.62 16.96 -5.62
CA ASN A 139 -6.10 15.71 -5.04
C ASN A 139 -7.08 15.05 -6.00
N GLY A 140 -7.01 13.75 -6.17
CA GLY A 140 -7.92 13.04 -7.04
C GLY A 140 -7.76 11.53 -7.00
N HIS A 141 -8.68 10.87 -7.71
CA HIS A 141 -8.70 9.43 -7.88
C HIS A 141 -8.80 9.09 -9.36
N TYR A 142 -8.22 7.97 -9.72
CA TYR A 142 -8.36 7.37 -11.03
C TYR A 142 -8.98 5.98 -10.89
N PHE A 143 -10.05 5.71 -11.65
CA PHE A 143 -10.70 4.42 -11.73
C PHE A 143 -10.81 4.01 -13.19
N ALA A 144 -10.37 2.79 -13.50
CA ALA A 144 -10.55 2.20 -14.82
C ALA A 144 -10.99 0.74 -14.71
N ALA A 145 -11.81 0.32 -15.66
CA ALA A 145 -12.22 -1.06 -15.83
C ALA A 145 -12.05 -1.45 -17.31
N TYR A 146 -11.16 -2.39 -17.58
CA TYR A 146 -10.93 -2.90 -18.92
C TYR A 146 -11.83 -4.10 -19.17
N ASN A 147 -12.69 -4.01 -20.19
CA ASN A 147 -13.47 -5.17 -20.62
C ASN A 147 -12.56 -6.16 -21.34
N ILE A 148 -12.36 -7.33 -20.73
CA ILE A 148 -11.46 -8.36 -21.26
C ILE A 148 -11.90 -8.83 -22.64
N ASP A 149 -13.21 -8.98 -22.87
CA ASP A 149 -13.75 -9.44 -24.17
C ASP A 149 -13.45 -8.49 -25.33
N SER A 150 -13.07 -7.23 -25.03
CA SER A 150 -12.63 -6.29 -26.07
C SER A 150 -11.19 -6.54 -26.56
N PHE A 151 -10.43 -7.40 -25.88
CA PHE A 151 -9.03 -7.71 -26.19
C PHE A 151 -8.82 -9.19 -26.49
N SER A 152 -9.46 -10.07 -25.74
CA SER A 152 -9.34 -11.51 -25.87
C SER A 152 -10.58 -12.21 -25.32
N ASP A 153 -10.83 -13.46 -25.74
CA ASP A 153 -11.89 -14.28 -25.16
C ASP A 153 -11.75 -14.42 -23.65
N LEU A 154 -12.82 -14.11 -22.91
CA LEU A 154 -12.82 -14.09 -21.44
C LEU A 154 -12.44 -15.45 -20.82
N LYS A 155 -12.91 -16.55 -21.42
CA LYS A 155 -12.63 -17.90 -20.91
C LYS A 155 -11.16 -18.25 -21.09
N THR A 156 -10.62 -17.91 -22.24
CA THR A 156 -9.19 -18.09 -22.56
C THR A 156 -8.32 -17.23 -21.60
N PHE A 157 -8.71 -15.98 -21.39
CA PHE A 157 -8.01 -15.10 -20.44
C PHE A 157 -7.98 -15.69 -19.03
N LYS A 158 -9.13 -16.11 -18.50
CA LYS A 158 -9.22 -16.67 -17.15
C LYS A 158 -8.42 -17.96 -16.99
N LYS A 159 -8.45 -18.84 -18.01
CA LYS A 159 -7.61 -20.04 -18.02
C LYS A 159 -6.11 -19.69 -17.99
N ASN A 160 -5.69 -18.73 -18.80
CA ASN A 160 -4.31 -18.28 -18.82
C ASN A 160 -3.89 -17.65 -17.48
N MET A 161 -4.82 -16.96 -16.81
CA MET A 161 -4.59 -16.46 -15.45
C MET A 161 -4.40 -17.59 -14.44
N ASP A 162 -5.22 -18.65 -14.49
CA ASP A 162 -5.02 -19.83 -13.66
C ASP A 162 -3.64 -20.45 -13.90
N ASP A 163 -3.25 -20.68 -15.16
CA ASP A 163 -1.96 -21.27 -15.52
C ASP A 163 -0.78 -20.40 -14.99
N PHE A 164 -0.90 -19.07 -15.10
CA PHE A 164 0.07 -18.12 -14.59
C PHE A 164 0.19 -18.16 -13.06
N LEU A 165 -0.94 -18.09 -12.34
CA LEU A 165 -0.97 -18.06 -10.88
C LEU A 165 -0.52 -19.40 -10.27
N ILE A 166 -0.90 -20.51 -10.88
CA ILE A 166 -0.42 -21.86 -10.52
C ILE A 166 1.10 -21.93 -10.72
N GLY A 167 1.61 -21.42 -11.85
CA GLY A 167 3.03 -21.37 -12.12
C GLY A 167 3.81 -20.61 -11.05
N LEU A 168 3.29 -19.47 -10.59
CA LEU A 168 3.89 -18.71 -9.49
C LEU A 168 3.88 -19.49 -8.17
N LYS A 169 2.73 -20.07 -7.78
CA LYS A 169 2.60 -20.86 -6.55
C LYS A 169 3.54 -22.07 -6.52
N ASN A 170 3.73 -22.71 -7.67
CA ASN A 170 4.56 -23.90 -7.79
C ASN A 170 6.06 -23.61 -7.95
N THR A 171 6.45 -22.33 -7.96
CA THR A 171 7.87 -21.95 -7.92
C THR A 171 8.50 -22.46 -6.63
N PRO A 172 9.65 -23.17 -6.70
CA PRO A 172 10.34 -23.60 -5.50
C PRO A 172 10.66 -22.41 -4.57
N PRO A 173 10.29 -22.48 -3.29
CA PRO A 173 10.56 -21.39 -2.36
C PRO A 173 12.06 -21.26 -2.07
N ALA A 174 12.49 -20.03 -1.77
CA ALA A 174 13.84 -19.78 -1.30
C ALA A 174 14.06 -20.40 0.11
N PRO A 175 15.32 -20.69 0.50
CA PRO A 175 15.64 -21.22 1.83
C PRO A 175 15.01 -20.38 2.95
N GLY A 176 14.39 -21.04 3.92
CA GLY A 176 13.69 -20.38 5.04
C GLY A 176 12.22 -19.98 4.76
N HIS A 177 11.73 -20.26 3.56
CA HIS A 177 10.33 -20.01 3.19
C HIS A 177 9.58 -21.30 2.87
N GLU A 178 8.32 -21.38 3.23
CA GLU A 178 7.48 -22.58 3.03
C GLU A 178 6.91 -22.63 1.61
N ARG A 179 6.54 -21.48 1.04
CA ARG A 179 5.89 -21.38 -0.28
C ARG A 179 6.05 -20.01 -0.90
N VAL A 180 5.82 -19.92 -2.21
CA VAL A 180 5.65 -18.66 -2.94
C VAL A 180 4.20 -18.22 -2.90
N ILE A 181 3.96 -16.93 -2.70
CA ILE A 181 2.64 -16.29 -2.63
C ILE A 181 2.59 -15.23 -3.73
N TYR A 182 1.55 -15.26 -4.56
CA TYR A 182 1.28 -14.19 -5.50
C TYR A 182 0.40 -13.08 -4.85
N PRO A 183 0.43 -11.86 -5.36
CA PRO A 183 -0.38 -10.76 -4.81
C PRO A 183 -1.88 -11.08 -4.78
N GLY A 184 -2.50 -10.95 -3.60
CA GLY A 184 -3.91 -11.23 -3.34
C GLY A 184 -4.19 -12.63 -2.76
N LEU A 185 -3.23 -13.57 -2.81
CA LEU A 185 -3.47 -14.93 -2.32
C LEU A 185 -3.61 -14.97 -0.79
N SER A 186 -2.73 -14.29 -0.07
CA SER A 186 -2.77 -14.22 1.40
C SER A 186 -4.05 -13.57 1.91
N GLU A 187 -4.50 -12.51 1.24
CA GLU A 187 -5.74 -11.80 1.54
C GLU A 187 -6.95 -12.71 1.29
N TYR A 188 -6.96 -13.44 0.18
CA TYR A 188 -8.00 -14.40 -0.15
C TYR A 188 -8.09 -15.54 0.88
N GLU A 189 -6.97 -16.15 1.26
CA GLU A 189 -6.91 -17.21 2.28
C GLU A 189 -7.35 -16.68 3.67
N THR A 190 -6.87 -15.49 4.04
CA THR A 190 -7.26 -14.81 5.27
C THR A 190 -8.77 -14.52 5.27
N ARG A 191 -9.33 -14.07 4.15
CA ARG A 191 -10.77 -13.84 4.02
C ARG A 191 -11.57 -15.11 4.32
N ILE A 192 -11.21 -16.24 3.69
CA ILE A 192 -11.89 -17.53 3.94
C ILE A 192 -11.80 -17.92 5.41
N GLU A 193 -10.64 -17.75 6.01
CA GLU A 193 -10.43 -18.04 7.43
C GLU A 193 -11.33 -17.15 8.31
N ARG A 194 -11.37 -15.82 8.04
CA ARG A 194 -12.15 -14.85 8.81
C ARG A 194 -13.67 -15.00 8.62
N GLU A 195 -14.11 -15.34 7.43
CA GLU A 195 -15.52 -15.65 7.16
C GLU A 195 -16.01 -16.85 7.99
N LYS A 196 -15.12 -17.81 8.26
CA LYS A 196 -15.43 -19.00 9.07
C LYS A 196 -15.29 -18.76 10.57
N ASN A 197 -14.23 -18.10 11.01
CA ASN A 197 -13.81 -18.05 12.42
C ASN A 197 -14.05 -16.68 13.07
N GLY A 198 -14.48 -15.67 12.31
CA GLY A 198 -14.60 -14.29 12.76
C GLY A 198 -13.29 -13.53 12.68
N ILE A 199 -13.37 -12.21 12.75
CA ILE A 199 -12.23 -11.30 12.70
C ILE A 199 -11.71 -11.06 14.12
N PRO A 200 -10.47 -11.44 14.45
CA PRO A 200 -9.89 -11.19 15.78
C PRO A 200 -9.51 -9.72 15.90
N TYR A 201 -10.24 -8.97 16.67
CA TYR A 201 -9.88 -7.61 17.06
C TYR A 201 -9.05 -7.60 18.35
N HIS A 202 -8.14 -6.64 18.44
CA HIS A 202 -7.42 -6.37 19.68
C HIS A 202 -8.43 -5.90 20.75
N PRO A 203 -8.30 -6.28 22.04
CA PRO A 203 -9.22 -5.86 23.10
C PRO A 203 -9.50 -4.36 23.15
N GLU A 204 -8.47 -3.51 23.03
CA GLU A 204 -8.63 -2.04 22.97
C GLU A 204 -9.56 -1.57 21.83
N VAL A 205 -9.59 -2.29 20.70
CA VAL A 205 -10.48 -1.96 19.58
C VAL A 205 -11.92 -2.34 19.93
N ILE A 206 -12.13 -3.44 20.63
CA ILE A 206 -13.46 -3.85 21.14
C ILE A 206 -13.97 -2.81 22.13
N GLU A 207 -13.17 -2.44 23.13
CA GLU A 207 -13.51 -1.39 24.11
C GLU A 207 -13.83 -0.04 23.43
N TRP A 208 -13.10 0.31 22.41
CA TRP A 208 -13.37 1.53 21.62
C TRP A 208 -14.71 1.43 20.88
N PHE A 209 -15.02 0.30 20.24
CA PHE A 209 -16.32 0.08 19.61
C PHE A 209 -17.46 0.13 20.61
N GLU A 210 -17.31 -0.47 21.78
CA GLU A 210 -18.30 -0.41 22.85
C GLU A 210 -18.56 1.04 23.30
N SER A 211 -17.50 1.82 23.50
CA SER A 211 -17.59 3.22 23.89
C SER A 211 -18.29 4.07 22.82
N ILE A 212 -17.86 4.00 21.56
CA ILE A 212 -18.39 4.83 20.48
C ILE A 212 -19.85 4.46 20.16
N THR A 213 -20.21 3.17 20.21
CA THR A 213 -21.58 2.74 19.96
C THR A 213 -22.51 3.14 21.07
N ALA A 214 -22.05 3.17 22.33
CA ALA A 214 -22.82 3.70 23.45
C ALA A 214 -23.04 5.21 23.30
N GLU A 215 -22.00 5.98 22.92
CA GLU A 215 -22.10 7.42 22.68
C GLU A 215 -23.08 7.77 21.53
N LEU A 216 -23.05 6.97 20.47
CA LEU A 216 -23.88 7.21 19.28
C LEU A 216 -25.26 6.53 19.35
N GLU A 217 -25.56 5.84 20.43
CA GLU A 217 -26.81 5.03 20.61
C GLU A 217 -27.03 4.00 19.49
N ILE A 218 -25.94 3.41 18.98
CA ILE A 218 -25.95 2.41 17.89
C ILE A 218 -25.83 1.01 18.53
N LYS A 219 -26.62 0.07 18.02
CA LYS A 219 -26.51 -1.33 18.46
C LYS A 219 -25.25 -1.98 17.92
N ILE A 220 -24.47 -2.60 18.80
CA ILE A 220 -23.30 -3.40 18.40
C ILE A 220 -23.78 -4.62 17.58
N PRO A 221 -23.12 -4.95 16.45
CA PRO A 221 -23.60 -6.01 15.54
C PRO A 221 -23.23 -7.44 15.96
N TRP A 222 -22.51 -7.65 17.09
CA TRP A 222 -22.18 -8.98 17.66
C TRP A 222 -22.79 -9.20 19.01
#